data_3b6e9fb25b88ce34da860ad263edfa09
#
_entry.id   3b6e9fb25b88ce34da860ad263edfa09
#
_cell.length_a   1.000
_cell.length_b   1.000
_cell.length_c   1.000
_cell.angle_alpha   90.00
_cell.angle_beta   90.00
_cell.angle_gamma   90.00
#
_symmetry.space_group_name_H-M   'P 1'
#
loop_
_entity.id
_entity.type
_entity.pdbx_description
1 polymer ?
#
loop_
_entity_poly.entity_id
_entity_poly.type
_entity_poly.pdbx_seq_one_letter_code
_entity_poly.pdbx_strand_id
1 'polypeptide(L)'
;MPFDRLQPYNDLPLLPPAAELETKAVLKEAIEANRMLANLRGLAAQIPNQGVLINSIVLQEARLSSEIENIVTTNDELYRADAHADGATDAHTKEVLRYREALKFGFDALKNRPLTTNLFVDMVRIIKQQDIGVRRTVGTALKDAAGEVVYTPPVGEALLRDKLTNLEQFIHADDGLDPLVK
;
A
#
# COMPACT_ATOMS: atom_id res chain seq x y z
N MET A 1 -16.30 23.29 -5.38
CA MET A 1 -17.68 22.84 -5.06
C MET A 1 -17.66 22.13 -3.72
N PRO A 2 -18.74 22.12 -2.92
CA PRO A 2 -18.78 21.28 -1.74
C PRO A 2 -18.58 19.80 -2.15
N PHE A 3 -17.89 19.03 -1.33
CA PHE A 3 -17.67 17.61 -1.56
C PHE A 3 -19.01 16.85 -1.60
N ASP A 4 -19.25 16.11 -2.68
CA ASP A 4 -20.39 15.20 -2.84
C ASP A 4 -19.88 13.76 -2.95
N ARG A 5 -20.18 12.94 -1.95
CA ARG A 5 -19.74 11.54 -1.89
C ARG A 5 -20.22 10.66 -3.05
N LEU A 6 -21.32 11.05 -3.70
CA LEU A 6 -21.96 10.31 -4.79
C LEU A 6 -21.38 10.67 -6.17
N GLN A 7 -20.62 11.77 -6.26
CA GLN A 7 -20.03 12.23 -7.51
C GLN A 7 -18.53 11.97 -7.54
N PRO A 8 -17.96 11.68 -8.72
CA PRO A 8 -16.51 11.54 -8.85
C PRO A 8 -15.76 12.79 -8.38
N TYR A 9 -14.89 12.63 -7.39
CA TYR A 9 -14.10 13.73 -6.84
C TYR A 9 -12.92 14.08 -7.76
N ASN A 10 -13.22 14.54 -8.97
CA ASN A 10 -12.21 14.88 -9.98
C ASN A 10 -11.32 16.06 -9.55
N ASP A 11 -11.85 16.96 -8.71
CA ASP A 11 -11.12 18.11 -8.15
C ASP A 11 -10.23 17.74 -6.94
N LEU A 12 -9.96 16.44 -6.74
CA LEU A 12 -9.01 16.00 -5.70
C LEU A 12 -7.73 16.83 -5.78
N PRO A 13 -7.34 17.56 -4.73
CA PRO A 13 -6.15 18.43 -4.75
C PRO A 13 -4.88 17.66 -5.12
N LEU A 14 -3.94 18.39 -5.73
CA LEU A 14 -2.60 17.86 -5.98
C LEU A 14 -1.73 17.94 -4.72
N LEU A 15 -0.65 17.16 -4.72
CA LEU A 15 0.36 17.16 -3.67
C LEU A 15 1.50 18.16 -4.01
N PRO A 16 2.11 18.78 -3.00
CA PRO A 16 1.75 18.72 -1.57
C PRO A 16 0.42 19.42 -1.29
N PRO A 17 -0.29 19.06 -0.20
CA PRO A 17 -1.48 19.79 0.21
C PRO A 17 -1.13 21.24 0.58
N ALA A 18 -2.11 22.14 0.50
CA ALA A 18 -1.91 23.56 0.85
C ALA A 18 -1.70 23.80 2.35
N ALA A 19 -2.02 22.80 3.20
CA ALA A 19 -1.82 22.88 4.63
C ALA A 19 -0.33 22.73 4.99
N GLU A 20 0.11 23.42 6.04
CA GLU A 20 1.44 23.20 6.62
C GLU A 20 1.55 21.77 7.16
N LEU A 21 2.49 21.01 6.62
CA LEU A 21 2.71 19.62 7.03
C LEU A 21 3.60 19.52 8.26
N GLU A 22 4.64 20.32 8.35
CA GLU A 22 5.63 20.29 9.43
C GLU A 22 5.26 21.23 10.59
N THR A 23 4.03 21.09 11.08
CA THR A 23 3.65 21.81 12.31
C THR A 23 4.52 21.35 13.48
N LYS A 24 4.64 22.21 14.51
CA LYS A 24 5.39 21.87 15.74
C LYS A 24 4.91 20.55 16.38
N ALA A 25 3.63 20.22 16.27
CA ALA A 25 3.08 18.97 16.80
C ALA A 25 3.58 17.78 15.98
N VAL A 26 3.48 17.86 14.64
CA VAL A 26 3.94 16.80 13.73
C VAL A 26 5.45 16.55 13.88
N LEU A 27 6.25 17.62 13.92
CA LEU A 27 7.71 17.48 14.09
C LEU A 27 8.10 16.83 15.41
N LYS A 28 7.36 17.06 16.50
CA LYS A 28 7.61 16.36 17.78
C LYS A 28 7.36 14.86 17.66
N GLU A 29 6.29 14.45 16.98
CA GLU A 29 6.00 13.06 16.74
C GLU A 29 7.02 12.42 15.77
N ALA A 30 7.47 13.15 14.75
CA ALA A 30 8.51 12.70 13.83
C ALA A 30 9.85 12.46 14.57
N ILE A 31 10.23 13.32 15.53
CA ILE A 31 11.43 13.13 16.36
C ILE A 31 11.31 11.82 17.18
N GLU A 32 10.15 11.59 17.80
CA GLU A 32 9.93 10.39 18.60
C GLU A 32 9.92 9.14 17.71
N ALA A 33 9.27 9.20 16.54
CA ALA A 33 9.26 8.12 15.56
C ALA A 33 10.68 7.78 15.08
N ASN A 34 11.50 8.78 14.74
CA ASN A 34 12.91 8.60 14.36
C ASN A 34 13.71 7.90 15.48
N ARG A 35 13.49 8.30 16.75
CA ARG A 35 14.14 7.68 17.90
C ARG A 35 13.75 6.19 18.03
N MET A 36 12.48 5.86 17.85
CA MET A 36 11.99 4.48 17.91
C MET A 36 12.50 3.64 16.74
N LEU A 37 12.57 4.19 15.54
CA LEU A 37 13.16 3.50 14.37
C LEU A 37 14.65 3.22 14.57
N ALA A 38 15.40 4.15 15.15
CA ALA A 38 16.80 3.93 15.47
C ALA A 38 16.99 2.81 16.50
N ASN A 39 16.13 2.76 17.54
CA ASN A 39 16.13 1.67 18.52
C ASN A 39 15.79 0.33 17.86
N LEU A 40 14.75 0.28 17.03
CA LEU A 40 14.36 -0.92 16.30
C LEU A 40 15.50 -1.43 15.41
N ARG A 41 16.18 -0.54 14.70
CA ARG A 41 17.34 -0.88 13.88
C ARG A 41 18.48 -1.49 14.70
N GLY A 42 18.75 -0.92 15.88
CA GLY A 42 19.77 -1.44 16.82
C GLY A 42 19.41 -2.84 17.35
N LEU A 43 18.15 -3.06 17.73
CA LEU A 43 17.67 -4.36 18.22
C LEU A 43 17.63 -5.41 17.09
N ALA A 44 17.17 -5.02 15.90
CA ALA A 44 17.10 -5.92 14.75
C ALA A 44 18.48 -6.47 14.36
N ALA A 45 19.54 -5.69 14.51
CA ALA A 45 20.90 -6.13 14.25
C ALA A 45 21.37 -7.29 15.15
N GLN A 46 20.70 -7.50 16.30
CA GLN A 46 21.02 -8.58 17.24
C GLN A 46 20.26 -9.89 16.94
N ILE A 47 19.31 -9.87 16.00
CA ILE A 47 18.51 -11.05 15.64
C ILE A 47 19.34 -11.91 14.68
N PRO A 48 19.65 -13.19 15.04
CA PRO A 48 20.53 -14.04 14.24
C PRO A 48 19.98 -14.33 12.84
N ASN A 49 18.66 -14.46 12.70
CA ASN A 49 17.98 -14.67 11.41
C ASN A 49 16.79 -13.73 11.26
N GLN A 50 17.08 -12.55 10.75
CA GLN A 50 16.04 -11.54 10.48
C GLN A 50 15.02 -12.01 9.43
N GLY A 51 15.41 -12.89 8.52
CA GLY A 51 14.55 -13.37 7.43
C GLY A 51 13.30 -14.10 7.94
N VAL A 52 13.40 -14.85 9.03
CA VAL A 52 12.24 -15.52 9.63
C VAL A 52 11.22 -14.51 10.13
N LEU A 53 11.69 -13.48 10.85
CA LEU A 53 10.81 -12.43 11.38
C LEU A 53 10.18 -11.62 10.25
N ILE A 54 10.98 -11.21 9.25
CA ILE A 54 10.50 -10.44 8.09
C ILE A 54 9.44 -11.24 7.33
N ASN A 55 9.69 -12.52 7.05
CA ASN A 55 8.70 -13.37 6.38
C ASN A 55 7.38 -13.49 7.16
N SER A 56 7.47 -13.65 8.49
CA SER A 56 6.27 -13.70 9.33
C SER A 56 5.49 -12.40 9.33
N ILE A 57 6.17 -11.25 9.40
CA ILE A 57 5.54 -9.92 9.36
C ILE A 57 4.87 -9.68 8.00
N VAL A 58 5.58 -9.97 6.90
CA VAL A 58 5.05 -9.80 5.54
C VAL A 58 3.84 -10.71 5.29
N LEU A 59 3.84 -11.93 5.83
CA LEU A 59 2.71 -12.84 5.72
C LEU A 59 1.50 -12.35 6.53
N GLN A 60 1.72 -11.84 7.74
CA GLN A 60 0.66 -11.23 8.55
C GLN A 60 0.10 -9.97 7.91
N GLU A 61 0.94 -9.11 7.35
CA GLU A 61 0.53 -7.92 6.60
C GLU A 61 -0.36 -8.32 5.41
N ALA A 62 0.09 -9.28 4.60
CA ALA A 62 -0.69 -9.78 3.47
C ALA A 62 -2.07 -10.30 3.90
N ARG A 63 -2.14 -11.05 5.01
CA ARG A 63 -3.40 -11.55 5.56
C ARG A 63 -4.31 -10.43 6.03
N LEU A 64 -3.82 -9.53 6.87
CA LEU A 64 -4.62 -8.45 7.45
C LEU A 64 -5.11 -7.45 6.39
N SER A 65 -4.26 -7.13 5.42
CA SER A 65 -4.63 -6.26 4.30
C SER A 65 -5.70 -6.90 3.40
N SER A 66 -5.60 -8.22 3.16
CA SER A 66 -6.61 -8.97 2.39
C SER A 66 -7.93 -9.10 3.17
N GLU A 67 -7.88 -9.21 4.50
CA GLU A 67 -9.07 -9.27 5.36
C GLU A 67 -9.92 -7.98 5.27
N ILE A 68 -9.29 -6.82 5.09
CA ILE A 68 -9.99 -5.55 4.85
C ILE A 68 -10.86 -5.63 3.57
N GLU A 69 -10.42 -6.40 2.57
CA GLU A 69 -11.15 -6.65 1.34
C GLU A 69 -12.09 -7.87 1.41
N ASN A 70 -12.38 -8.37 2.63
CA ASN A 70 -13.19 -9.58 2.89
C ASN A 70 -12.57 -10.88 2.33
N ILE A 71 -11.27 -10.93 2.12
CA ILE A 71 -10.53 -12.12 1.74
C ILE A 71 -9.95 -12.72 3.03
N VAL A 72 -10.67 -13.70 3.60
CA VAL A 72 -10.35 -14.27 4.91
C VAL A 72 -9.67 -15.62 4.77
N THR A 73 -8.55 -15.80 5.48
CA THR A 73 -7.85 -17.07 5.64
C THR A 73 -7.26 -17.17 7.04
N THR A 74 -6.93 -18.39 7.49
CA THR A 74 -6.33 -18.61 8.81
C THR A 74 -4.79 -18.64 8.72
N ASN A 75 -4.14 -18.34 9.85
CA ASN A 75 -2.68 -18.47 9.93
C ASN A 75 -2.22 -19.90 9.63
N ASP A 76 -2.96 -20.91 10.11
CA ASP A 76 -2.62 -22.32 9.88
C ASP A 76 -2.65 -22.69 8.41
N GLU A 77 -3.66 -22.23 7.67
CA GLU A 77 -3.76 -22.44 6.22
C GLU A 77 -2.61 -21.76 5.48
N LEU A 78 -2.27 -20.51 5.87
CA LEU A 78 -1.17 -19.78 5.26
C LEU A 78 0.18 -20.45 5.51
N TYR A 79 0.48 -20.85 6.75
CA TYR A 79 1.76 -21.50 7.06
C TYR A 79 1.87 -22.88 6.43
N ARG A 80 0.77 -23.65 6.33
CA ARG A 80 0.78 -24.92 5.59
C ARG A 80 1.02 -24.72 4.09
N ALA A 81 0.35 -23.73 3.52
CA ALA A 81 0.50 -23.42 2.09
C ALA A 81 1.91 -22.87 1.76
N ASP A 82 2.51 -22.12 2.68
CA ASP A 82 3.88 -21.61 2.53
C ASP A 82 4.93 -22.74 2.64
N ALA A 83 4.68 -23.73 3.50
CA ALA A 83 5.57 -24.88 3.69
C ALA A 83 5.49 -25.90 2.53
N HIS A 84 4.38 -25.96 1.79
CA HIS A 84 4.15 -26.92 0.72
C HIS A 84 3.70 -26.18 -0.55
N ALA A 85 4.47 -26.29 -1.63
CA ALA A 85 4.19 -25.60 -2.90
C ALA A 85 2.77 -25.91 -3.47
N ASP A 86 2.19 -27.06 -3.13
CA ASP A 86 0.85 -27.49 -3.53
C ASP A 86 -0.20 -27.33 -2.39
N GLY A 87 0.18 -26.69 -1.28
CA GLY A 87 -0.63 -26.72 -0.05
C GLY A 87 -1.83 -25.78 -0.02
N ALA A 88 -1.88 -24.77 -0.89
CA ALA A 88 -3.00 -23.82 -0.91
C ALA A 88 -4.15 -24.37 -1.75
N THR A 89 -5.23 -24.78 -1.10
CA THR A 89 -6.40 -25.39 -1.75
C THR A 89 -7.49 -24.37 -2.09
N ASP A 90 -7.62 -23.30 -1.30
CA ASP A 90 -8.67 -22.30 -1.50
C ASP A 90 -8.15 -21.03 -2.20
N ALA A 91 -9.08 -20.31 -2.83
CA ALA A 91 -8.77 -19.12 -3.61
C ALA A 91 -8.28 -17.95 -2.74
N HIS A 92 -8.79 -17.81 -1.52
CA HIS A 92 -8.44 -16.73 -0.59
C HIS A 92 -7.00 -16.89 -0.11
N THR A 93 -6.61 -18.08 0.33
CA THR A 93 -5.22 -18.38 0.73
C THR A 93 -4.25 -18.12 -0.42
N LYS A 94 -4.60 -18.52 -1.66
CA LYS A 94 -3.79 -18.21 -2.84
C LYS A 94 -3.65 -16.71 -3.09
N GLU A 95 -4.69 -15.94 -2.90
CA GLU A 95 -4.64 -14.49 -3.08
C GLU A 95 -3.75 -13.81 -2.03
N VAL A 96 -3.83 -14.23 -0.76
CA VAL A 96 -2.96 -13.73 0.30
C VAL A 96 -1.48 -14.06 0.03
N LEU A 97 -1.18 -15.26 -0.45
CA LEU A 97 0.19 -15.64 -0.81
C LEU A 97 0.72 -14.80 -2.00
N ARG A 98 -0.11 -14.52 -3.00
CA ARG A 98 0.24 -13.61 -4.11
C ARG A 98 0.45 -12.17 -3.64
N TYR A 99 -0.33 -11.71 -2.66
CA TYR A 99 -0.13 -10.41 -2.03
C TYR A 99 1.25 -10.33 -1.37
N ARG A 100 1.64 -11.36 -0.60
CA ARG A 100 3.00 -11.46 -0.03
C ARG A 100 4.08 -11.44 -1.10
N GLU A 101 3.89 -12.20 -2.19
CA GLU A 101 4.83 -12.22 -3.32
C GLU A 101 4.97 -10.83 -3.95
N ALA A 102 3.86 -10.12 -4.14
CA ALA A 102 3.84 -8.77 -4.67
C ALA A 102 4.58 -7.77 -3.76
N LEU A 103 4.39 -7.87 -2.43
CA LEU A 103 5.12 -7.03 -1.45
C LEU A 103 6.62 -7.27 -1.54
N LYS A 104 7.04 -8.54 -1.56
CA LYS A 104 8.46 -8.90 -1.70
C LYS A 104 9.04 -8.41 -3.02
N PHE A 105 8.33 -8.62 -4.13
CA PHE A 105 8.72 -8.13 -5.45
C PHE A 105 8.88 -6.60 -5.44
N GLY A 106 7.91 -5.86 -4.91
CA GLY A 106 7.96 -4.40 -4.82
C GLY A 106 9.15 -3.92 -3.99
N PHE A 107 9.36 -4.51 -2.82
CA PHE A 107 10.50 -4.18 -1.96
C PHE A 107 11.85 -4.45 -2.61
N ASP A 108 12.02 -5.60 -3.25
CA ASP A 108 13.27 -5.94 -3.94
C ASP A 108 13.51 -5.05 -5.16
N ALA A 109 12.45 -4.65 -5.87
CA ALA A 109 12.53 -3.75 -7.02
C ALA A 109 13.06 -2.36 -6.62
N LEU A 110 12.71 -1.86 -5.43
CA LEU A 110 13.15 -0.55 -4.93
C LEU A 110 14.68 -0.44 -4.75
N LYS A 111 15.41 -1.54 -4.75
CA LYS A 111 16.88 -1.54 -4.73
C LYS A 111 17.48 -0.98 -6.03
N ASN A 112 16.75 -1.07 -7.14
CA ASN A 112 17.26 -0.78 -8.48
C ASN A 112 16.40 0.23 -9.26
N ARG A 113 15.21 0.52 -8.80
CA ARG A 113 14.28 1.46 -9.47
C ARG A 113 13.45 2.25 -8.44
N PRO A 114 13.03 3.49 -8.77
CA PRO A 114 12.23 4.30 -7.87
C PRO A 114 10.81 3.73 -7.72
N LEU A 115 10.11 4.18 -6.67
CA LEU A 115 8.69 3.92 -6.47
C LEU A 115 7.88 4.69 -7.52
N THR A 116 7.19 3.96 -8.39
CA THR A 116 6.44 4.54 -9.52
C THR A 116 5.09 3.86 -9.69
N THR A 117 4.18 4.50 -10.42
CA THR A 117 2.90 3.91 -10.83
C THR A 117 3.08 2.58 -11.54
N ASN A 118 4.11 2.45 -12.39
CA ASN A 118 4.38 1.19 -13.07
C ASN A 118 4.74 0.06 -12.10
N LEU A 119 5.47 0.37 -11.01
CA LEU A 119 5.75 -0.62 -9.97
C LEU A 119 4.46 -1.07 -9.28
N PHE A 120 3.55 -0.13 -8.95
CA PHE A 120 2.24 -0.48 -8.38
C PHE A 120 1.42 -1.36 -9.35
N VAL A 121 1.42 -1.04 -10.65
CA VAL A 121 0.75 -1.87 -11.66
C VAL A 121 1.33 -3.27 -11.71
N ASP A 122 2.66 -3.41 -11.70
CA ASP A 122 3.32 -4.72 -11.69
C ASP A 122 2.92 -5.54 -10.46
N MET A 123 2.88 -4.91 -9.27
CA MET A 123 2.45 -5.57 -8.03
C MET A 123 0.98 -6.04 -8.10
N VAL A 124 0.08 -5.20 -8.60
CA VAL A 124 -1.35 -5.57 -8.74
C VAL A 124 -1.53 -6.71 -9.75
N ARG A 125 -0.74 -6.77 -10.83
CA ARG A 125 -0.73 -7.88 -11.78
C ARG A 125 -0.33 -9.20 -11.10
N ILE A 126 0.64 -9.18 -10.19
CA ILE A 126 1.03 -10.35 -9.39
C ILE A 126 -0.16 -10.80 -8.53
N ILE A 127 -0.83 -9.89 -7.81
CA ILE A 127 -1.94 -10.21 -6.92
C ILE A 127 -3.13 -10.80 -7.71
N LYS A 128 -3.53 -10.11 -8.78
CA LYS A 128 -4.76 -10.46 -9.51
C LYS A 128 -4.54 -11.48 -10.63
N GLN A 129 -3.29 -11.80 -10.98
CA GLN A 129 -2.92 -12.71 -12.07
C GLN A 129 -3.60 -12.34 -13.39
N GLN A 130 -3.71 -11.06 -13.65
CA GLN A 130 -4.36 -10.49 -14.84
C GLN A 130 -3.55 -9.32 -15.38
N ASP A 131 -3.59 -9.10 -16.68
CA ASP A 131 -2.99 -7.92 -17.30
C ASP A 131 -3.90 -6.71 -17.11
N ILE A 132 -3.79 -6.09 -15.95
CA ILE A 132 -4.53 -4.91 -15.55
C ILE A 132 -3.59 -3.72 -15.35
N GLY A 133 -4.14 -2.52 -15.43
CA GLY A 133 -3.39 -1.27 -15.27
C GLY A 133 -4.23 -0.21 -14.56
N VAL A 134 -3.91 1.04 -14.81
CA VAL A 134 -4.70 2.16 -14.31
C VAL A 134 -6.14 2.04 -14.80
N ARG A 135 -7.08 2.18 -13.89
CA ARG A 135 -8.51 1.99 -14.14
C ARG A 135 -9.02 2.91 -15.24
N ARG A 136 -9.78 2.31 -16.17
CA ARG A 136 -10.47 3.00 -17.26
C ARG A 136 -11.99 3.05 -17.07
N THR A 137 -12.53 2.14 -16.27
CA THR A 137 -13.96 2.02 -16.02
C THR A 137 -14.46 3.02 -15.01
N VAL A 138 -15.71 3.41 -15.14
CA VAL A 138 -16.47 4.22 -14.18
C VAL A 138 -17.19 3.33 -13.17
N GLY A 139 -17.76 3.93 -12.10
CA GLY A 139 -18.63 3.21 -11.15
C GLY A 139 -17.90 2.65 -9.94
N THR A 140 -16.60 2.94 -9.76
CA THR A 140 -15.91 2.62 -8.51
C THR A 140 -16.38 3.58 -7.42
N ALA A 141 -16.75 3.02 -6.25
CA ALA A 141 -17.08 3.79 -5.06
C ALA A 141 -16.62 3.04 -3.82
N LEU A 142 -16.22 3.76 -2.79
CA LEU A 142 -16.00 3.20 -1.45
C LEU A 142 -17.35 3.21 -0.71
N LYS A 143 -17.66 2.09 -0.07
CA LYS A 143 -18.90 1.89 0.66
C LYS A 143 -18.60 1.53 2.11
N ASP A 144 -19.48 1.92 3.01
CA ASP A 144 -19.44 1.48 4.39
C ASP A 144 -20.04 0.06 4.56
N ALA A 145 -20.07 -0.42 5.81
CA ALA A 145 -20.63 -1.73 6.13
C ALA A 145 -22.13 -1.87 5.84
N ALA A 146 -22.87 -0.75 5.74
CA ALA A 146 -24.28 -0.71 5.35
C ALA A 146 -24.49 -0.70 3.83
N GLY A 147 -23.40 -0.62 3.05
CA GLY A 147 -23.42 -0.54 1.59
C GLY A 147 -23.61 0.88 1.04
N GLU A 148 -23.66 1.89 1.91
CA GLU A 148 -23.79 3.29 1.53
C GLU A 148 -22.48 3.84 0.97
N VAL A 149 -22.56 4.62 -0.10
CA VAL A 149 -21.38 5.26 -0.70
C VAL A 149 -20.85 6.35 0.23
N VAL A 150 -19.58 6.21 0.62
CA VAL A 150 -18.87 7.20 1.46
C VAL A 150 -17.90 8.06 0.64
N TYR A 151 -17.44 7.55 -0.50
CA TYR A 151 -16.54 8.28 -1.38
C TYR A 151 -16.58 7.73 -2.80
N THR A 152 -16.65 8.62 -3.79
CA THR A 152 -16.50 8.27 -5.21
C THR A 152 -15.18 8.88 -5.72
N PRO A 153 -14.16 8.02 -6.02
CA PRO A 153 -12.86 8.51 -6.46
C PRO A 153 -12.90 9.12 -7.85
N PRO A 154 -11.85 9.88 -8.24
CA PRO A 154 -11.73 10.45 -9.58
C PRO A 154 -11.93 9.41 -10.66
N VAL A 155 -12.47 9.82 -11.81
CA VAL A 155 -12.71 8.95 -12.97
C VAL A 155 -12.03 9.51 -14.21
N GLY A 156 -11.70 8.60 -15.14
CA GLY A 156 -11.00 8.90 -16.37
C GLY A 156 -9.50 8.59 -16.29
N GLU A 157 -9.01 7.76 -17.24
CA GLU A 157 -7.62 7.28 -17.22
C GLU A 157 -6.61 8.42 -17.24
N ALA A 158 -6.83 9.43 -18.09
CA ALA A 158 -5.92 10.58 -18.21
C ALA A 158 -5.80 11.32 -16.85
N LEU A 159 -6.93 11.66 -16.23
CA LEU A 159 -6.95 12.34 -14.94
C LEU A 159 -6.28 11.50 -13.84
N LEU A 160 -6.53 10.19 -13.82
CA LEU A 160 -5.91 9.31 -12.84
C LEU A 160 -4.39 9.24 -13.02
N ARG A 161 -3.91 9.17 -14.27
CA ARG A 161 -2.47 9.20 -14.58
C ARG A 161 -1.83 10.52 -14.19
N ASP A 162 -2.50 11.65 -14.42
CA ASP A 162 -1.99 12.96 -14.01
C ASP A 162 -1.83 13.06 -12.49
N LYS A 163 -2.81 12.57 -11.74
CA LYS A 163 -2.75 12.53 -10.27
C LYS A 163 -1.68 11.56 -9.74
N LEU A 164 -1.52 10.40 -10.37
CA LEU A 164 -0.46 9.45 -10.03
C LEU A 164 0.93 10.00 -10.38
N THR A 165 1.07 10.71 -11.49
CA THR A 165 2.31 11.41 -11.83
C THR A 165 2.65 12.48 -10.80
N ASN A 166 1.67 13.26 -10.34
CA ASN A 166 1.88 14.22 -9.26
C ASN A 166 2.30 13.53 -7.95
N LEU A 167 1.70 12.38 -7.60
CA LEU A 167 2.12 11.58 -6.44
C LEU A 167 3.59 11.15 -6.57
N GLU A 168 3.99 10.63 -7.73
CA GLU A 168 5.39 10.24 -7.98
C GLU A 168 6.34 11.44 -7.83
N GLN A 169 5.98 12.57 -8.41
CA GLN A 169 6.76 13.81 -8.29
C GLN A 169 6.91 14.24 -6.84
N PHE A 170 5.82 14.20 -6.07
CA PHE A 170 5.84 14.54 -4.64
C PHE A 170 6.74 13.58 -3.85
N ILE A 171 6.61 12.26 -4.04
CA ILE A 171 7.43 11.26 -3.35
C ILE A 171 8.92 11.49 -3.59
N HIS A 172 9.30 11.83 -4.83
CA HIS A 172 10.70 11.96 -5.22
C HIS A 172 11.25 13.39 -5.16
N ALA A 173 10.42 14.38 -4.83
CA ALA A 173 10.88 15.75 -4.70
C ALA A 173 11.85 15.91 -3.52
N ASP A 174 12.93 16.63 -3.74
CA ASP A 174 13.82 17.13 -2.69
C ASP A 174 13.32 18.51 -2.24
N ASP A 175 12.27 18.48 -1.43
CA ASP A 175 11.53 19.67 -0.98
C ASP A 175 11.84 20.06 0.48
N GLY A 176 12.76 19.35 1.11
CA GLY A 176 13.19 19.60 2.49
C GLY A 176 12.23 19.08 3.56
N LEU A 177 11.10 18.43 3.18
CA LEU A 177 10.22 17.78 4.16
C LEU A 177 10.91 16.59 4.83
N ASP A 178 10.65 16.42 6.13
CA ASP A 178 11.11 15.23 6.86
C ASP A 178 10.50 13.95 6.19
N PRO A 179 11.33 12.93 5.89
CA PRO A 179 10.86 11.70 5.23
C PRO A 179 9.76 10.95 5.98
N LEU A 180 9.62 11.14 7.29
CA LEU A 180 8.53 10.55 8.08
C LEU A 180 7.24 11.39 8.06
N VAL A 181 7.33 12.64 7.59
CA VAL A 181 6.17 13.51 7.38
C VAL A 181 5.63 13.36 5.97
N LYS A 182 6.50 13.08 5.00
CA LYS A 182 6.18 12.81 3.60
C LYS A 182 5.62 11.41 3.38
#